data_e6d57b9746724fbc1a9d0fa22fcffb80
#
_entry.id   e6d57b9746724fbc1a9d0fa22fcffb80
#
_cell.length_a   1.000
_cell.length_b   1.000
_cell.length_c   1.000
_cell.angle_alpha   90.00
_cell.angle_beta   90.00
_cell.angle_gamma   90.00
#
_symmetry.space_group_name_H-M   'P 1'
#
loop_
_entity.id
_entity.type
_entity.pdbx_description
1 polymer ?
#
loop_
_entity_poly.entity_id
_entity_poly.type
_entity_poly.pdbx_seq_one_letter_code
_entity_poly.pdbx_strand_id
1 'polypeptide(L)'
;MQQVKKIILASMVAMSVISSAEVNASAFQIWEQDEAGLGSAHSGGAAEANSASTSYYNPAGMVRLDRPEMTTGIALIYPLVSFNGTLTRYAAGFIVPTQLNNEQGGKKILPVPNFHAVLPF
;
A
#
# COMPACT_ATOMS: atom_id res chain seq x y z
N MET A 1 30.39 -22.78 8.20
CA MET A 1 30.42 -21.43 7.64
C MET A 1 30.06 -21.34 6.16
N GLN A 2 30.55 -22.20 5.28
CA GLN A 2 30.20 -22.15 3.83
C GLN A 2 28.72 -22.42 3.54
N GLN A 3 28.06 -23.32 4.26
CA GLN A 3 26.63 -23.62 4.04
C GLN A 3 25.74 -22.45 4.43
N VAL A 4 26.05 -21.77 5.53
CA VAL A 4 25.29 -20.58 5.94
C VAL A 4 25.40 -19.46 4.91
N LYS A 5 26.58 -19.23 4.34
CA LYS A 5 26.77 -18.25 3.26
C LYS A 5 25.96 -18.60 2.01
N LYS A 6 25.86 -19.87 1.64
CA LYS A 6 25.04 -20.32 0.50
C LYS A 6 23.55 -20.12 0.74
N ILE A 7 23.08 -20.38 1.96
CA ILE A 7 21.67 -20.15 2.34
C ILE A 7 21.34 -18.66 2.30
N ILE A 8 22.19 -17.80 2.86
CA ILE A 8 22.02 -16.36 2.83
C ILE A 8 22.02 -15.83 1.38
N LEU A 9 22.94 -16.31 0.54
CA LEU A 9 22.99 -15.90 -0.85
C LEU A 9 21.76 -16.37 -1.62
N ALA A 10 21.28 -17.58 -1.40
CA ALA A 10 20.07 -18.11 -2.02
C ALA A 10 18.82 -17.36 -1.60
N SER A 11 18.73 -16.96 -0.32
CA SER A 11 17.59 -16.15 0.17
C SER A 11 17.61 -14.72 -0.38
N MET A 12 18.78 -14.11 -0.55
CA MET A 12 18.92 -12.81 -1.21
C MET A 12 18.52 -12.86 -2.69
N VAL A 13 18.92 -13.90 -3.41
CA VAL A 13 18.52 -14.08 -4.81
C VAL A 13 17.01 -14.35 -4.92
N ALA A 14 16.43 -15.17 -4.05
CA ALA A 14 15.01 -15.41 -4.04
C ALA A 14 14.21 -14.13 -3.75
N MET A 15 14.68 -13.30 -2.85
CA MET A 15 14.06 -12.01 -2.53
C MET A 15 14.13 -11.02 -3.70
N SER A 16 15.20 -11.01 -4.48
CA SER A 16 15.33 -10.13 -5.65
C SER A 16 14.42 -10.55 -6.82
N VAL A 17 14.09 -11.82 -6.94
CA VAL A 17 13.15 -12.31 -7.97
C VAL A 17 11.69 -11.92 -7.64
N ILE A 18 11.35 -11.87 -6.36
CA ILE A 18 10.00 -11.45 -5.92
C ILE A 18 9.79 -9.94 -6.14
N SER A 19 10.85 -9.14 -6.14
CA SER A 19 10.77 -7.69 -6.35
C SER A 19 10.66 -7.27 -7.82
N SER A 20 10.70 -8.17 -8.77
CA SER A 20 10.50 -7.88 -10.20
C SER A 20 9.03 -7.89 -10.64
N ALA A 21 8.07 -7.95 -9.70
CA ALA A 21 6.68 -7.66 -10.01
C ALA A 21 6.57 -6.23 -10.53
N GLU A 22 5.95 -6.05 -11.67
CA GLU A 22 5.74 -4.75 -12.30
C GLU A 22 5.10 -3.80 -11.28
N VAL A 23 5.87 -2.81 -10.83
CA VAL A 23 5.37 -1.75 -9.97
C VAL A 23 4.57 -0.81 -10.85
N ASN A 24 3.30 -1.09 -11.02
CA ASN A 24 2.38 -0.09 -11.50
C ASN A 24 2.23 0.93 -10.38
N ALA A 25 3.03 2.00 -10.44
CA ALA A 25 2.99 3.07 -9.47
C ALA A 25 1.59 3.69 -9.50
N SER A 26 0.79 3.33 -8.51
CA SER A 26 -0.49 3.94 -8.26
C SER A 26 -0.25 5.35 -7.73
N ALA A 27 -0.90 6.35 -8.36
CA ALA A 27 -0.85 7.73 -7.90
C ALA A 27 -1.67 7.96 -6.60
N PHE A 28 -2.21 6.91 -6.02
CA PHE A 28 -3.07 6.98 -4.83
C PHE A 28 -2.32 6.46 -3.62
N GLN A 29 -2.19 7.31 -2.61
CA GLN A 29 -1.81 6.87 -1.29
C GLN A 29 -3.03 6.26 -0.60
N ILE A 30 -2.93 5.01 -0.19
CA ILE A 30 -3.97 4.31 0.55
C ILE A 30 -3.68 4.52 2.04
N TRP A 31 -4.62 5.16 2.74
CA TRP A 31 -4.56 5.38 4.19
C TRP A 31 -5.07 4.18 4.99
N GLU A 32 -5.83 3.31 4.35
CA GLU A 32 -6.48 2.13 4.93
C GLU A 32 -5.47 1.01 5.14
N GLN A 33 -4.50 1.25 6.04
CA GLN A 33 -3.43 0.32 6.37
C GLN A 33 -3.74 -0.54 7.60
N ASP A 34 -4.87 -0.32 8.26
CA ASP A 34 -5.42 -1.20 9.28
C ASP A 34 -6.95 -1.11 9.32
N GLU A 35 -7.60 -2.09 9.94
CA GLU A 35 -9.07 -2.13 10.08
C GLU A 35 -9.53 -1.36 11.31
N ALA A 36 -8.69 -1.24 12.33
CA ALA A 36 -9.06 -0.61 13.62
C ALA A 36 -9.38 0.88 13.45
N GLY A 37 -8.67 1.55 12.54
CA GLY A 37 -8.87 2.97 12.25
C GLY A 37 -9.99 3.31 11.28
N LEU A 38 -10.57 2.34 10.56
CA LEU A 38 -11.55 2.60 9.49
C LEU A 38 -12.80 3.33 10.01
N GLY A 39 -13.31 2.94 11.16
CA GLY A 39 -14.52 3.54 11.74
C GLY A 39 -14.37 5.01 12.14
N SER A 40 -13.15 5.46 12.40
CA SER A 40 -12.79 6.83 12.75
C SER A 40 -12.09 7.58 11.61
N ALA A 41 -12.08 7.02 10.40
CA ALA A 41 -11.28 7.52 9.27
C ALA A 41 -9.81 7.76 9.65
N HIS A 42 -9.25 6.88 10.47
CA HIS A 42 -7.88 6.92 11.02
C HIS A 42 -7.57 8.20 11.81
N SER A 43 -8.60 8.88 12.33
CA SER A 43 -8.40 10.04 13.21
C SER A 43 -7.69 9.58 14.49
N GLY A 44 -6.63 10.26 14.86
CA GLY A 44 -5.81 9.87 16.00
C GLY A 44 -4.70 8.86 15.69
N GLY A 45 -4.68 8.23 14.53
CA GLY A 45 -3.69 7.19 14.18
C GLY A 45 -2.23 7.62 14.37
N ALA A 46 -1.93 8.91 14.17
CA ALA A 46 -0.60 9.47 14.43
C ALA A 46 -0.30 9.71 15.93
N ALA A 47 -1.32 9.78 16.79
CA ALA A 47 -1.18 10.09 18.22
C ALA A 47 -1.39 8.86 19.10
N GLU A 48 -2.26 7.97 18.69
CA GLU A 48 -2.57 6.74 19.39
C GLU A 48 -1.49 5.68 19.13
N ALA A 49 -1.05 5.03 20.20
CA ALA A 49 -0.10 3.93 20.13
C ALA A 49 -0.72 2.74 20.87
N ASN A 50 -1.77 2.18 20.31
CA ASN A 50 -2.59 1.14 20.96
C ASN A 50 -2.61 -0.19 20.20
N SER A 51 -1.91 -0.28 19.07
CA SER A 51 -1.80 -1.51 18.28
C SER A 51 -0.53 -1.54 17.44
N ALA A 52 -0.21 -2.68 16.85
CA ALA A 52 0.96 -2.84 15.99
C ALA A 52 0.93 -1.97 14.73
N SER A 53 -0.24 -1.49 14.28
CA SER A 53 -0.36 -0.56 13.16
C SER A 53 0.26 0.82 13.43
N THR A 54 0.56 1.12 14.70
CA THR A 54 1.38 2.28 15.09
C THR A 54 2.71 2.33 14.36
N SER A 55 3.28 1.18 13.98
CA SER A 55 4.51 1.10 13.18
C SER A 55 4.40 1.83 11.84
N TYR A 56 3.21 1.94 11.27
CA TYR A 56 2.95 2.66 10.04
C TYR A 56 2.61 4.15 10.28
N TYR A 57 1.67 4.41 11.19
CA TYR A 57 1.15 5.78 11.39
C TYR A 57 2.07 6.66 12.26
N ASN A 58 2.73 6.06 13.25
CA ASN A 58 3.64 6.76 14.16
C ASN A 58 4.72 5.81 14.68
N PRO A 59 5.80 5.57 13.93
CA PRO A 59 6.87 4.67 14.38
C PRO A 59 7.46 5.02 15.75
N ALA A 60 7.51 6.33 16.10
CA ALA A 60 7.99 6.75 17.41
C ALA A 60 7.05 6.31 18.55
N GLY A 61 5.78 6.06 18.24
CA GLY A 61 4.81 5.56 19.22
C GLY A 61 5.00 4.09 19.59
N MET A 62 5.80 3.33 18.84
CA MET A 62 6.02 1.90 19.12
C MET A 62 6.61 1.65 20.51
N VAL A 63 7.37 2.61 21.04
CA VAL A 63 7.95 2.53 22.41
C VAL A 63 6.90 2.50 23.53
N ARG A 64 5.64 2.83 23.22
CA ARG A 64 4.52 2.81 24.16
C ARG A 64 3.82 1.45 24.23
N LEU A 65 4.17 0.53 23.36
CA LEU A 65 3.65 -0.83 23.38
C LEU A 65 4.49 -1.66 24.36
N ASP A 66 3.84 -2.14 25.42
CA ASP A 66 4.52 -2.85 26.53
C ASP A 66 4.71 -4.35 26.23
N ARG A 67 4.16 -4.84 25.13
CA ARG A 67 4.17 -6.26 24.76
C ARG A 67 4.29 -6.45 23.26
N PRO A 68 4.78 -7.61 22.80
CA PRO A 68 4.73 -7.98 21.40
C PRO A 68 3.29 -7.95 20.88
N GLU A 69 3.08 -7.24 19.79
CA GLU A 69 1.80 -7.14 19.13
C GLU A 69 1.91 -7.41 17.63
N MET A 70 0.87 -8.02 17.09
CA MET A 70 0.75 -8.30 15.68
C MET A 70 -0.68 -8.05 15.24
N THR A 71 -0.85 -7.33 14.14
CA THR A 71 -2.13 -7.12 13.49
C THR A 71 -2.03 -7.52 12.03
N THR A 72 -3.10 -8.10 11.51
CA THR A 72 -3.22 -8.44 10.10
C THR A 72 -4.65 -8.23 9.66
N GLY A 73 -4.84 -7.82 8.42
CA GLY A 73 -6.15 -7.61 7.87
C GLY A 73 -6.14 -7.50 6.35
N ILE A 74 -7.30 -7.23 5.80
CA ILE A 74 -7.49 -7.01 4.38
C ILE A 74 -8.56 -5.92 4.16
N ALA A 75 -8.17 -4.83 3.53
CA ALA A 75 -9.10 -3.81 3.08
C ALA A 75 -9.57 -4.12 1.65
N LEU A 76 -10.87 -4.07 1.41
CA LEU A 76 -11.45 -4.23 0.08
C LEU A 76 -11.82 -2.85 -0.46
N ILE A 77 -11.08 -2.38 -1.43
CA ILE A 77 -11.28 -1.06 -2.03
C ILE A 77 -12.06 -1.23 -3.33
N TYR A 78 -13.15 -0.49 -3.44
CA TYR A 78 -13.94 -0.39 -4.67
C TYR A 78 -13.86 1.04 -5.20
N PRO A 79 -12.88 1.35 -6.07
CA PRO A 79 -12.72 2.70 -6.58
C PRO A 79 -13.83 3.05 -7.59
N LEU A 80 -14.44 4.20 -7.41
CA LEU A 80 -15.38 4.80 -8.34
C LEU A 80 -14.71 6.05 -8.92
N VAL A 81 -14.19 5.93 -10.13
CA VAL A 81 -13.53 7.05 -10.82
C VAL A 81 -14.33 7.39 -12.06
N SER A 82 -14.70 8.65 -12.23
CA SER A 82 -15.28 9.18 -13.45
C SER A 82 -14.41 10.29 -14.01
N PHE A 83 -14.22 10.32 -15.30
CA PHE A 83 -13.45 11.35 -15.97
C PHE A 83 -14.28 11.94 -17.12
N ASN A 84 -14.38 13.27 -17.14
CA ASN A 84 -14.93 14.04 -18.26
C ASN A 84 -13.86 15.03 -18.69
N GLY A 85 -13.51 15.01 -19.95
CA GLY A 85 -12.49 15.93 -20.46
C GLY A 85 -12.03 15.61 -21.88
N THR A 86 -11.02 16.32 -22.31
CA THR A 86 -10.39 16.10 -23.60
C THR A 86 -9.02 15.47 -23.42
N LEU A 87 -8.83 14.29 -24.00
CA LEU A 87 -7.52 13.66 -24.10
C LEU A 87 -6.82 14.19 -25.36
N THR A 88 -5.70 14.85 -25.17
CA THR A 88 -4.85 15.30 -26.27
C THR A 88 -3.70 14.31 -26.46
N ARG A 89 -3.67 13.65 -27.60
CA ARG A 89 -2.57 12.76 -27.99
C ARG A 89 -1.70 13.44 -29.02
N TYR A 90 -0.39 13.32 -28.87
CA TYR A 90 0.60 13.73 -29.83
C TYR A 90 1.09 12.49 -30.58
N ALA A 91 0.72 12.34 -31.83
CA ALA A 91 1.14 11.24 -32.67
C ALA A 91 1.72 11.79 -33.98
N ALA A 92 2.95 11.41 -34.30
CA ALA A 92 3.63 11.81 -35.55
C ALA A 92 3.59 13.33 -35.87
N GLY A 93 3.67 14.16 -34.82
CA GLY A 93 3.63 15.62 -34.97
C GLY A 93 2.22 16.25 -35.10
N PHE A 94 1.18 15.45 -35.02
CA PHE A 94 -0.20 15.91 -35.05
C PHE A 94 -0.86 15.84 -33.68
N ILE A 95 -1.72 16.81 -33.39
CA ILE A 95 -2.57 16.82 -32.19
C ILE A 95 -3.90 16.18 -32.55
N VAL A 96 -4.23 15.09 -31.87
CA VAL A 96 -5.51 14.40 -32.02
C VAL A 96 -6.31 14.54 -30.73
N PRO A 97 -7.24 15.51 -30.64
CA PRO A 97 -8.12 15.63 -29.49
C PRO A 97 -9.20 14.52 -29.53
N THR A 98 -9.37 13.84 -28.43
CA THR A 98 -10.44 12.86 -28.23
C THR A 98 -11.28 13.30 -27.04
N GLN A 99 -12.56 13.52 -27.23
CA GLN A 99 -13.50 13.84 -26.15
C GLN A 99 -13.79 12.56 -25.36
N LEU A 100 -13.55 12.61 -24.08
CA LEU A 100 -13.88 11.54 -23.14
C LEU A 100 -15.10 11.98 -22.31
N ASN A 101 -16.23 11.36 -22.57
CA ASN A 101 -17.47 11.67 -21.86
C ASN A 101 -17.81 10.53 -20.91
N ASN A 102 -17.79 10.85 -19.62
CA ASN A 102 -18.17 9.92 -18.57
C ASN A 102 -17.43 8.56 -18.65
N GLU A 103 -16.15 8.61 -19.00
CA GLU A 103 -15.30 7.42 -18.91
C GLU A 103 -15.20 6.99 -17.46
N GLN A 104 -15.58 5.77 -17.20
CA GLN A 104 -15.59 5.19 -15.87
C GLN A 104 -14.44 4.18 -15.74
N GLY A 105 -13.58 4.43 -14.79
CA GLY A 105 -12.49 3.53 -14.42
C GLY A 105 -12.68 2.92 -13.03
N GLY A 106 -11.90 1.89 -12.75
CA GLY A 106 -11.73 1.40 -11.38
C GLY A 106 -12.82 0.48 -10.83
N LYS A 107 -13.81 0.07 -11.60
CA LYS A 107 -14.93 -0.79 -11.14
C LYS A 107 -14.52 -2.23 -10.78
N LYS A 108 -13.38 -2.41 -10.12
CA LYS A 108 -12.93 -3.72 -9.64
C LYS A 108 -12.61 -3.63 -8.16
N ILE A 109 -12.98 -4.66 -7.43
CA ILE A 109 -12.56 -4.79 -6.03
C ILE A 109 -11.06 -5.06 -6.00
N LEU A 110 -10.34 -4.22 -5.27
CA LEU A 110 -8.91 -4.34 -5.04
C LEU A 110 -8.70 -4.77 -3.59
N PRO A 111 -8.26 -6.01 -3.34
CA PRO A 111 -7.87 -6.42 -2.01
C PRO A 111 -6.50 -5.83 -1.66
N VAL A 112 -6.42 -5.16 -0.52
CA VAL A 112 -5.18 -4.61 0.04
C VAL A 112 -4.90 -5.32 1.36
N PRO A 113 -4.07 -6.35 1.38
CA PRO A 113 -3.65 -6.99 2.62
C PRO A 113 -2.71 -6.08 3.40
N ASN A 114 -2.83 -6.09 4.72
CA ASN A 114 -1.91 -5.44 5.62
C ASN A 114 -1.39 -6.39 6.70
N PHE A 115 -0.21 -6.11 7.18
CA PHE A 115 0.42 -6.85 8.26
C PHE A 115 1.38 -5.92 9.01
N HIS A 116 1.21 -5.84 10.32
CA HIS A 116 2.07 -5.06 11.20
C HIS A 116 2.50 -5.93 12.38
N ALA A 117 3.76 -5.82 12.76
CA ALA A 117 4.29 -6.49 13.93
C ALA A 117 5.24 -5.54 14.67
N VAL A 118 5.12 -5.47 15.99
CA VAL A 118 5.98 -4.70 16.86
C VAL A 118 6.48 -5.61 17.98
N LEU A 119 7.79 -5.66 18.13
CA LEU A 119 8.49 -6.35 19.20
C LEU A 119 9.18 -5.29 20.05
N PRO A 120 8.62 -4.92 21.22
CA PRO A 120 9.30 -4.00 22.14
C PRO A 120 10.57 -4.64 22.68
N PHE A 121 11.61 -3.87 22.89
CA PHE A 121 12.92 -4.29 23.42
C PHE A 121 13.04 -3.94 24.89
#